data_89d73bcc54ae72706423777010de0bfd
#
_entry.id   89d73bcc54ae72706423777010de0bfd
#
_cell.length_a   1.000
_cell.length_b   1.000
_cell.length_c   1.000
_cell.angle_alpha   90.00
_cell.angle_beta   90.00
_cell.angle_gamma   90.00
#
_symmetry.space_group_name_H-M   'P 1'
#
loop_
_entity.id
_entity.type
_entity.pdbx_description
1 polymer ?
#
loop_
_entity_poly.entity_id
_entity_poly.type
_entity_poly.pdbx_seq_one_letter_code
_entity_poly.pdbx_strand_id
1 'polypeptide(L)'
;GHHRRQRQMCIRDRLRAEQIMQDRLLRHDKINVEWNRTVSEVLGDDSGVTGLRLASTTGEADLDIEVQGMFVAIGHDPSTAAFKGALELDDEGYIIAETGGTRTSVDGVFAAGDCVDKVYRQAVTAAGMGCMAALDAERWLGEQA
;
A
#
# COMPACT_ATOMS: atom_id res chain seq x y z
N GLY A 1 -9.43 34.13 -4.74
CA GLY A 1 -10.27 32.99 -5.12
C GLY A 1 -9.65 31.74 -4.56
N HIS A 2 -10.35 31.04 -3.65
CA HIS A 2 -9.90 29.71 -3.21
C HIS A 2 -10.02 28.78 -4.40
N HIS A 3 -8.90 28.41 -5.03
CA HIS A 3 -8.86 27.34 -5.99
C HIS A 3 -9.28 26.05 -5.25
N ARG A 4 -10.52 25.62 -5.45
CA ARG A 4 -11.01 24.32 -4.95
C ARG A 4 -10.24 23.25 -5.71
N ARG A 5 -9.23 22.67 -5.07
CA ARG A 5 -8.46 21.58 -5.67
C ARG A 5 -9.40 20.42 -5.96
N GLN A 6 -9.57 20.11 -7.24
CA GLN A 6 -10.26 18.93 -7.71
C GLN A 6 -9.35 17.71 -7.56
N ARG A 7 -9.91 16.57 -7.24
CA ARG A 7 -9.19 15.28 -7.19
C ARG A 7 -9.74 14.37 -8.26
N GLN A 8 -8.83 13.72 -8.97
CA GLN A 8 -9.15 12.67 -9.94
C GLN A 8 -8.77 11.33 -9.34
N MET A 9 -9.60 10.31 -9.52
CA MET A 9 -9.35 8.95 -9.06
C MET A 9 -9.50 8.00 -10.23
N CYS A 10 -8.40 7.40 -10.69
CA CYS A 10 -8.41 6.44 -11.78
C CYS A 10 -8.69 5.05 -11.22
N ILE A 11 -9.71 4.38 -11.74
CA ILE A 11 -10.15 3.05 -11.32
C ILE A 11 -10.19 2.13 -12.54
N ARG A 12 -9.51 0.99 -12.43
CA ARG A 12 -9.43 0.02 -13.52
C ARG A 12 -10.79 -0.61 -13.84
N ASP A 13 -11.52 -1.05 -12.82
CA ASP A 13 -12.78 -1.77 -12.99
C ASP A 13 -13.82 -1.41 -11.92
N ARG A 14 -13.49 -1.55 -10.64
CA ARG A 14 -14.41 -1.33 -9.53
C ARG A 14 -13.69 -0.87 -8.27
N LEU A 15 -14.42 -0.18 -7.42
CA LEU A 15 -13.98 0.12 -6.06
C LEU A 15 -14.07 -1.14 -5.19
N ARG A 16 -13.06 -1.35 -4.34
CA ARG A 16 -12.99 -2.49 -3.40
C ARG A 16 -13.31 -2.10 -1.96
N ALA A 17 -13.49 -0.80 -1.71
CA ALA A 17 -13.85 -0.29 -0.39
C ALA A 17 -15.28 -0.72 0.00
N GLU A 18 -15.62 -0.60 1.28
CA GLU A 18 -16.97 -0.80 1.77
C GLU A 18 -17.96 0.19 1.15
N GLN A 19 -19.23 -0.22 1.00
CA GLN A 19 -20.26 0.55 0.30
C GLN A 19 -20.41 1.98 0.82
N ILE A 20 -20.36 2.18 2.14
CA ILE A 20 -20.47 3.50 2.74
C ILE A 20 -19.33 4.45 2.34
N MET A 21 -18.13 3.91 2.12
CA MET A 21 -16.97 4.69 1.65
C MET A 21 -17.08 5.00 0.17
N GLN A 22 -17.59 4.05 -0.63
CA GLN A 22 -17.88 4.27 -2.05
C GLN A 22 -18.93 5.37 -2.22
N ASP A 23 -20.02 5.33 -1.45
CA ASP A 23 -21.08 6.33 -1.49
C ASP A 23 -20.56 7.73 -1.11
N ARG A 24 -19.69 7.82 -0.13
CA ARG A 24 -19.04 9.10 0.25
C ARG A 24 -18.16 9.64 -0.86
N LEU A 25 -17.38 8.77 -1.49
CA LEU A 25 -16.52 9.15 -2.62
C LEU A 25 -17.34 9.68 -3.78
N LEU A 26 -18.35 8.91 -4.22
CA LEU A 26 -19.16 9.21 -5.40
C LEU A 26 -20.07 10.44 -5.23
N ARG A 27 -20.44 10.78 -3.98
CA ARG A 27 -21.22 11.99 -3.68
C ARG A 27 -20.37 13.24 -3.46
N HIS A 28 -19.04 13.10 -3.47
CA HIS A 28 -18.15 14.21 -3.15
C HIS A 28 -17.95 15.12 -4.37
N ASP A 29 -18.42 16.37 -4.32
CA ASP A 29 -18.42 17.36 -5.41
C ASP A 29 -17.04 17.77 -5.96
N LYS A 30 -15.95 17.39 -5.25
CA LYS A 30 -14.56 17.71 -5.62
C LYS A 30 -13.77 16.49 -6.09
N ILE A 31 -14.41 15.35 -6.24
CA ILE A 31 -13.76 14.12 -6.67
C ILE A 31 -14.44 13.63 -7.94
N ASN A 32 -13.67 13.46 -9.01
CA ASN A 32 -14.10 12.77 -10.21
C ASN A 32 -13.48 11.38 -10.25
N VAL A 33 -14.26 10.38 -10.63
CA VAL A 33 -13.80 9.00 -10.80
C VAL A 33 -13.73 8.69 -12.28
N GLU A 34 -12.52 8.40 -12.76
CA GLU A 34 -12.26 7.97 -14.14
C GLU A 34 -12.27 6.44 -14.16
N TRP A 35 -13.40 5.89 -14.59
CA TRP A 35 -13.63 4.45 -14.65
C TRP A 35 -12.96 3.80 -15.86
N ASN A 36 -12.59 2.53 -15.71
CA ASN A 36 -11.98 1.72 -16.76
C ASN A 36 -10.74 2.38 -17.35
N ARG A 37 -9.94 3.00 -16.47
CA ARG A 37 -8.72 3.71 -16.83
C ARG A 37 -7.53 3.23 -15.99
N THR A 38 -6.38 3.19 -16.63
CA THR A 38 -5.07 3.00 -15.99
C THR A 38 -4.14 4.14 -16.40
N VAL A 39 -3.27 4.57 -15.52
CA VAL A 39 -2.26 5.57 -15.87
C VAL A 39 -1.21 4.90 -16.77
N SER A 40 -1.07 5.39 -18.01
CA SER A 40 -0.06 4.92 -18.96
C SER A 40 1.19 5.81 -18.97
N GLU A 41 1.02 7.11 -18.69
CA GLU A 41 2.12 8.07 -18.69
C GLU A 41 1.85 9.20 -17.69
N VAL A 42 2.90 9.66 -17.01
CA VAL A 42 2.89 10.87 -16.19
C VAL A 42 3.50 12.00 -17.03
N LEU A 43 2.70 13.02 -17.31
CA LEU A 43 3.10 14.17 -18.10
C LEU A 43 3.68 15.24 -17.18
N GLY A 44 4.74 15.91 -17.61
CA GLY A 44 5.40 16.93 -16.82
C GLY A 44 6.38 17.78 -17.64
N ASP A 45 6.85 18.84 -17.01
CA ASP A 45 7.89 19.73 -17.48
C ASP A 45 8.85 20.11 -16.34
N ASP A 46 9.71 21.09 -16.55
CA ASP A 46 10.67 21.55 -15.54
C ASP A 46 10.02 22.07 -14.26
N SER A 47 8.72 22.38 -14.27
CA SER A 47 7.94 22.79 -13.09
C SER A 47 7.34 21.62 -12.29
N GLY A 48 7.37 20.41 -12.84
CA GLY A 48 6.84 19.19 -12.22
C GLY A 48 5.74 18.51 -13.03
N VAL A 49 4.84 17.79 -12.34
CA VAL A 49 3.72 17.08 -12.96
C VAL A 49 2.68 18.07 -13.48
N THR A 50 2.36 17.97 -14.77
CA THR A 50 1.34 18.80 -15.43
C THR A 50 0.09 18.02 -15.81
N GLY A 51 0.19 16.69 -15.93
CA GLY A 51 -0.94 15.86 -16.31
C GLY A 51 -0.68 14.38 -16.21
N LEU A 52 -1.70 13.59 -16.54
CA LEU A 52 -1.62 12.13 -16.68
C LEU A 52 -2.28 11.73 -17.99
N ARG A 53 -1.68 10.77 -18.68
CA ARG A 53 -2.34 10.03 -19.77
C ARG A 53 -2.95 8.76 -19.21
N LEU A 54 -4.24 8.60 -19.45
CA LEU A 54 -5.04 7.49 -18.99
C LEU A 54 -5.41 6.58 -20.16
N ALA A 55 -4.85 5.38 -20.17
CA ALA A 55 -5.24 4.35 -21.14
C ALA A 55 -6.58 3.70 -20.75
N SER A 56 -7.41 3.42 -21.74
CA SER A 56 -8.67 2.70 -21.54
C SER A 56 -8.43 1.21 -21.37
N THR A 57 -9.16 0.59 -20.43
CA THR A 57 -9.20 -0.87 -20.27
C THR A 57 -10.33 -1.53 -21.07
N THR A 58 -11.18 -0.72 -21.73
CA THR A 58 -12.35 -1.16 -22.51
C THR A 58 -12.25 -0.84 -24.01
N GLY A 59 -11.09 -0.31 -24.46
CA GLY A 59 -10.83 -0.05 -25.87
C GLY A 59 -11.26 1.34 -26.36
N GLU A 60 -11.64 2.26 -25.48
CA GLU A 60 -11.87 3.66 -25.80
C GLU A 60 -10.55 4.38 -26.06
N ALA A 61 -10.62 5.61 -26.59
CA ALA A 61 -9.43 6.46 -26.75
C ALA A 61 -8.80 6.81 -25.40
N ASP A 62 -7.49 6.99 -25.40
CA ASP A 62 -6.75 7.51 -24.25
C ASP A 62 -7.24 8.91 -23.89
N LEU A 63 -7.15 9.27 -22.61
CA LEU A 63 -7.59 10.54 -22.08
C LEU A 63 -6.44 11.23 -21.35
N ASP A 64 -6.10 12.43 -21.74
CA ASP A 64 -5.17 13.27 -20.99
C ASP A 64 -5.93 14.16 -20.00
N ILE A 65 -5.53 14.16 -18.74
CA ILE A 65 -6.09 14.98 -17.67
C ILE A 65 -5.03 15.88 -17.06
N GLU A 66 -5.42 17.12 -16.73
CA GLU A 66 -4.53 18.07 -16.04
C GLU A 66 -4.52 17.82 -14.54
N VAL A 67 -3.35 17.54 -13.98
CA VAL A 67 -3.13 17.35 -12.54
C VAL A 67 -1.75 17.89 -12.14
N GLN A 68 -1.58 18.29 -10.89
CA GLN A 68 -0.31 18.80 -10.35
C GLN A 68 0.45 17.76 -9.52
N GLY A 69 -0.05 16.54 -9.44
CA GLY A 69 0.59 15.45 -8.71
C GLY A 69 -0.21 14.17 -8.78
N MET A 70 0.44 13.06 -8.54
CA MET A 70 -0.15 11.72 -8.54
C MET A 70 0.21 10.97 -7.26
N PHE A 71 -0.76 10.26 -6.70
CA PHE A 71 -0.55 9.29 -5.64
C PHE A 71 -0.92 7.89 -6.13
N VAL A 72 -0.03 6.93 -5.93
CA VAL A 72 -0.28 5.54 -6.27
C VAL A 72 -0.77 4.82 -5.01
N ALA A 73 -1.98 4.26 -5.07
CA ALA A 73 -2.63 3.55 -3.96
C ALA A 73 -3.27 2.24 -4.45
N ILE A 74 -2.49 1.44 -5.20
CA ILE A 74 -2.97 0.21 -5.87
C ILE A 74 -2.72 -1.06 -5.06
N GLY A 75 -2.14 -0.96 -3.89
CA GLY A 75 -1.81 -2.07 -3.01
C GLY A 75 -0.51 -1.83 -2.25
N HIS A 76 -0.08 -2.85 -1.55
CA HIS A 76 1.18 -2.86 -0.80
C HIS A 76 1.98 -4.06 -1.26
N ASP A 77 3.29 -3.83 -1.41
CA ASP A 77 4.28 -4.85 -1.68
C ASP A 77 5.32 -4.75 -0.55
N PRO A 78 5.44 -5.77 0.31
CA PRO A 78 6.36 -5.69 1.44
C PRO A 78 7.81 -5.69 0.94
N SER A 79 8.65 -4.82 1.52
CA SER A 79 10.08 -4.73 1.18
C SER A 79 10.89 -5.88 1.80
N THR A 80 10.53 -7.10 1.48
CA THR A 80 11.07 -8.34 2.06
C THR A 80 11.96 -9.13 1.09
N ALA A 81 12.18 -8.62 -0.12
CA ALA A 81 12.94 -9.30 -1.17
C ALA A 81 14.36 -9.72 -0.72
N ALA A 82 14.99 -8.95 0.19
CA ALA A 82 16.31 -9.26 0.75
C ALA A 82 16.32 -10.54 1.61
N PHE A 83 15.17 -10.98 2.12
CA PHE A 83 15.04 -12.16 2.97
C PHE A 83 14.60 -13.42 2.22
N LYS A 84 14.36 -13.29 0.91
CA LYS A 84 13.95 -14.41 0.08
C LYS A 84 15.00 -15.52 0.09
N GLY A 85 14.58 -16.72 0.50
CA GLY A 85 15.46 -17.88 0.66
C GLY A 85 16.20 -17.94 2.01
N ALA A 86 16.17 -16.89 2.83
CA ALA A 86 16.69 -16.88 4.20
C ALA A 86 15.57 -17.07 5.23
N LEU A 87 14.39 -16.51 4.99
CA LEU A 87 13.20 -16.67 5.82
C LEU A 87 12.04 -17.23 4.98
N GLU A 88 11.09 -17.86 5.65
CA GLU A 88 9.83 -18.25 5.03
C GLU A 88 8.97 -17.02 4.78
N LEU A 89 8.52 -16.89 3.53
CA LEU A 89 7.61 -15.84 3.07
C LEU A 89 6.33 -16.49 2.54
N ASP A 90 5.21 -15.80 2.69
CA ASP A 90 3.97 -16.22 2.05
C ASP A 90 3.94 -15.88 0.54
N ASP A 91 2.87 -16.29 -0.15
CA ASP A 91 2.69 -16.07 -1.59
C ASP A 91 2.64 -14.59 -1.98
N GLU A 92 2.34 -13.69 -1.02
CA GLU A 92 2.31 -12.25 -1.20
C GLU A 92 3.62 -11.56 -0.79
N GLY A 93 4.60 -12.34 -0.32
CA GLY A 93 5.94 -11.87 0.07
C GLY A 93 6.05 -11.40 1.52
N TYR A 94 5.05 -11.56 2.36
CA TYR A 94 5.14 -11.24 3.79
C TYR A 94 5.91 -12.31 4.56
N ILE A 95 6.70 -11.88 5.56
CA ILE A 95 7.42 -12.83 6.42
C ILE A 95 6.40 -13.60 7.27
N ILE A 96 6.52 -14.92 7.26
CA ILE A 96 5.71 -15.80 8.11
C ILE A 96 6.30 -15.79 9.52
N ALA A 97 5.52 -15.31 10.48
CA ALA A 97 5.83 -15.36 11.89
C ALA A 97 4.86 -16.30 12.64
N GLU A 98 5.28 -16.75 13.80
CA GLU A 98 4.44 -17.59 14.70
C GLU A 98 3.13 -16.87 15.01
N THR A 99 2.04 -17.63 15.05
CA THR A 99 0.71 -17.10 15.38
C THR A 99 0.70 -16.52 16.79
N GLY A 100 0.46 -15.21 16.92
CA GLY A 100 0.45 -14.49 18.19
C GLY A 100 1.83 -14.15 18.75
N GLY A 101 2.90 -14.42 17.99
CA GLY A 101 4.28 -14.13 18.32
C GLY A 101 5.02 -13.40 17.20
N THR A 102 6.34 -13.33 17.31
CA THR A 102 7.21 -12.67 16.34
C THR A 102 8.33 -13.56 15.81
N ARG A 103 8.41 -14.82 16.28
CA ARG A 103 9.43 -15.79 15.86
C ARG A 103 9.24 -16.16 14.40
N THR A 104 10.33 -16.20 13.65
CA THR A 104 10.33 -16.60 12.24
C THR A 104 10.75 -18.05 12.06
N SER A 105 10.88 -18.50 10.81
CA SER A 105 11.43 -19.82 10.46
C SER A 105 12.89 -20.03 10.87
N VAL A 106 13.59 -18.96 11.24
CA VAL A 106 15.02 -19.01 11.66
C VAL A 106 15.10 -18.64 13.13
N ASP A 107 15.70 -19.51 13.93
CA ASP A 107 15.88 -19.29 15.36
C ASP A 107 16.74 -18.03 15.63
N GLY A 108 16.34 -17.22 16.62
CA GLY A 108 16.95 -15.94 16.94
C GLY A 108 16.61 -14.80 15.97
N VAL A 109 15.74 -15.03 14.98
CA VAL A 109 15.23 -14.00 14.05
C VAL A 109 13.75 -13.75 14.32
N PHE A 110 13.43 -12.48 14.54
CA PHE A 110 12.06 -12.03 14.87
C PHE A 110 11.59 -11.03 13.81
N ALA A 111 10.30 -11.07 13.47
CA ALA A 111 9.72 -10.17 12.49
C ALA A 111 8.49 -9.47 13.06
N ALA A 112 8.36 -8.16 12.75
CA ALA A 112 7.28 -7.32 13.27
C ALA A 112 6.93 -6.19 12.29
N GLY A 113 5.71 -5.67 12.40
CA GLY A 113 5.24 -4.54 11.60
C GLY A 113 4.76 -4.94 10.22
N ASP A 114 4.81 -3.99 9.28
CA ASP A 114 4.20 -4.11 7.95
C ASP A 114 4.79 -5.24 7.08
N CYS A 115 5.97 -5.75 7.42
CA CYS A 115 6.54 -6.91 6.72
C CYS A 115 5.89 -8.25 7.11
N VAL A 116 5.06 -8.27 8.17
CA VAL A 116 4.27 -9.41 8.67
C VAL A 116 2.78 -9.12 8.62
N ASP A 117 2.37 -7.89 9.02
CA ASP A 117 0.97 -7.46 9.09
C ASP A 117 0.44 -7.05 7.73
N LYS A 118 -0.16 -7.98 7.01
CA LYS A 118 -0.85 -7.70 5.74
C LYS A 118 -2.28 -7.18 5.87
N VAL A 119 -2.81 -7.09 7.10
CA VAL A 119 -4.22 -6.73 7.35
C VAL A 119 -4.37 -5.27 7.74
N TYR A 120 -3.72 -4.86 8.82
CA TYR A 120 -3.94 -3.53 9.42
C TYR A 120 -2.97 -2.48 8.89
N ARG A 121 -1.66 -2.78 8.91
CA ARG A 121 -0.60 -1.88 8.40
C ARG A 121 -0.73 -0.47 8.96
N GLN A 122 -0.85 -0.39 10.29
CA GLN A 122 -0.98 0.85 11.03
C GLN A 122 0.26 1.08 11.91
N ALA A 123 0.64 2.34 12.11
CA ALA A 123 1.79 2.68 12.95
C ALA A 123 1.65 2.13 14.38
N VAL A 124 0.44 2.12 14.94
CA VAL A 124 0.19 1.60 16.28
C VAL A 124 0.31 0.07 16.35
N THR A 125 -0.14 -0.66 15.33
CA THR A 125 0.02 -2.13 15.27
C THR A 125 1.49 -2.48 15.07
N ALA A 126 2.19 -1.79 14.18
CA ALA A 126 3.62 -1.98 13.96
C ALA A 126 4.45 -1.72 15.25
N ALA A 127 4.12 -0.66 15.99
CA ALA A 127 4.77 -0.36 17.28
C ALA A 127 4.51 -1.45 18.32
N GLY A 128 3.27 -1.95 18.41
CA GLY A 128 2.89 -3.06 19.30
C GLY A 128 3.65 -4.34 18.97
N MET A 129 3.69 -4.72 17.69
CA MET A 129 4.45 -5.88 17.22
C MET A 129 5.96 -5.71 17.46
N GLY A 130 6.51 -4.49 17.27
CA GLY A 130 7.91 -4.18 17.57
C GLY A 130 8.25 -4.38 19.04
N CYS A 131 7.34 -3.99 19.95
CA CYS A 131 7.48 -4.27 21.38
C CYS A 131 7.50 -5.78 21.66
N MET A 132 6.60 -6.54 21.04
CA MET A 132 6.58 -8.00 21.16
C MET A 132 7.90 -8.62 20.69
N ALA A 133 8.40 -8.21 19.52
CA ALA A 133 9.66 -8.71 18.97
C ALA A 133 10.86 -8.43 19.88
N ALA A 134 10.89 -7.24 20.51
CA ALA A 134 11.95 -6.89 21.47
C ALA A 134 11.91 -7.80 22.71
N LEU A 135 10.73 -8.06 23.24
CA LEU A 135 10.54 -8.97 24.38
C LEU A 135 10.88 -10.42 24.05
N ASP A 136 10.51 -10.88 22.85
CA ASP A 136 10.83 -12.23 22.38
C ASP A 136 12.36 -12.38 22.19
N ALA A 137 13.02 -11.36 21.66
CA ALA A 137 14.48 -11.34 21.50
C ALA A 137 15.20 -11.32 22.86
N GLU A 138 14.71 -10.55 23.83
CA GLU A 138 15.27 -10.52 25.19
C GLU A 138 15.18 -11.89 25.87
N ARG A 139 14.01 -12.55 25.77
CA ARG A 139 13.82 -13.90 26.32
C ARG A 139 14.75 -14.92 25.67
N TRP A 140 14.81 -14.90 24.34
CA TRP A 140 15.67 -15.80 23.58
C TRP A 140 17.15 -15.63 23.98
N LEU A 141 17.63 -14.38 24.09
CA LEU A 141 19.00 -14.12 24.55
C LEU A 141 19.25 -14.62 25.98
N GLY A 142 18.25 -14.50 26.88
CA GLY A 142 18.34 -15.03 28.23
C GLY A 142 18.43 -16.55 28.30
N GLU A 143 17.83 -17.25 27.33
CA GLU A 143 17.88 -18.72 27.23
C GLU A 143 19.22 -19.23 26.67
N GLN A 144 20.01 -18.37 26.00
CA GLN A 144 21.33 -18.69 25.46
C GLN A 144 22.47 -18.45 26.47
N ALA A 145 22.22 -17.78 27.57
CA ALA A 145 23.23 -17.41 28.59
C ALA A 145 23.35 -18.48 29.66
#